data_eeb0e2304614602fd6a2f13d9f6d21c6
#
_entry.id   eeb0e2304614602fd6a2f13d9f6d21c6
#
_cell.length_a   1.000
_cell.length_b   1.000
_cell.length_c   1.000
_cell.angle_alpha   90.00
_cell.angle_beta   90.00
_cell.angle_gamma   90.00
#
_symmetry.space_group_name_H-M   'P 1'
#
loop_
_entity.id
_entity.type
_entity.pdbx_description
1 polymer ?
#
loop_
_entity_poly.entity_id
_entity_poly.type
_entity_poly.pdbx_seq_one_letter_code
_entity_poly.pdbx_strand_id
1 'polypeptide(L)'
;MGHSLHRHRALPTVELRRQQEQGMTSKKTPSKSDKTMDPAPTPEPRNPLPKQRLNKPGLERDLEPRPRFRAPDYRGSGKLEGKVALITGGDSGIGRAVAVLFAREGADVAIVYLNEHEDAKETKASVEEEGRECLALPGDVRDRDFCQQAVAQTLDHFGSLSVLVNNAAYQQHADSLEDISDESFDTTLRTNLYGYFQMARAALPHLKSGDCIINTGSETGLFGNANLLDYSMTKGGIHAFTQSLAANLAGRGIRVNAVAPGPVWTPLNPADGPAEKIPDFGKSSALGRPAQPEELAPAYVFLASPCCASYVTGAILPVMGGPTP
;
A
#
# COMPACT_ATOMS: atom_id res chain seq x y z
N MET A 1 14.85 -2.72 72.44
CA MET A 1 16.30 -2.65 72.49
C MET A 1 16.78 -2.73 71.07
N GLY A 2 17.39 -1.82 70.38
CA GLY A 2 18.12 -0.65 70.64
C GLY A 2 18.23 0.13 69.30
N HIS A 3 18.28 1.40 69.46
CA HIS A 3 18.49 2.45 68.45
C HIS A 3 19.84 2.38 67.73
N SER A 4 19.88 2.92 66.45
CA SER A 4 20.92 3.90 66.03
C SER A 4 20.64 4.36 64.63
N LEU A 5 20.28 5.48 64.32
CA LEU A 5 20.58 6.86 63.99
C LEU A 5 21.93 7.11 63.23
N HIS A 6 21.76 7.92 62.16
CA HIS A 6 22.70 8.88 61.51
C HIS A 6 23.53 8.35 60.33
N ARG A 7 23.66 9.08 59.19
CA ARG A 7 23.99 10.52 59.06
C ARG A 7 23.70 11.03 57.63
N HIS A 8 23.19 12.24 57.54
CA HIS A 8 23.25 13.11 56.38
C HIS A 8 24.68 13.38 55.93
N ARG A 9 24.92 13.41 54.62
CA ARG A 9 26.08 14.07 54.04
C ARG A 9 25.65 15.06 52.97
N ALA A 10 26.01 16.32 53.18
CA ALA A 10 25.80 17.51 52.37
C ALA A 10 26.65 17.49 51.11
N LEU A 11 26.09 18.11 50.05
CA LEU A 11 26.77 18.43 48.80
C LEU A 11 27.70 19.65 48.99
N PRO A 12 28.86 19.69 48.31
CA PRO A 12 29.67 20.91 48.25
C PRO A 12 29.28 21.77 47.03
N THR A 13 29.20 23.05 47.30
CA THR A 13 29.04 24.22 46.45
C THR A 13 30.12 24.34 45.38
N VAL A 14 29.73 24.61 44.14
CA VAL A 14 30.64 24.94 43.03
C VAL A 14 30.88 26.44 42.99
N GLU A 15 32.12 26.80 43.15
CA GLU A 15 32.66 28.16 43.13
C GLU A 15 32.94 28.61 41.67
N LEU A 16 32.42 29.75 41.29
CA LEU A 16 32.69 30.45 40.02
C LEU A 16 34.13 30.97 39.98
N ARG A 17 34.90 30.59 39.00
CA ARG A 17 36.06 31.36 38.53
C ARG A 17 35.88 31.90 37.15
N ARG A 18 35.75 33.23 37.08
CA ARG A 18 36.05 34.05 35.88
C ARG A 18 37.56 34.19 35.75
N GLN A 19 38.09 33.98 34.55
CA GLN A 19 39.28 34.71 34.05
C GLN A 19 39.42 34.50 32.53
N GLN A 20 39.29 35.57 31.83
CA GLN A 20 40.18 36.26 30.88
C GLN A 20 40.19 35.76 29.44
N GLU A 21 39.71 36.69 28.65
CA GLU A 21 39.86 36.80 27.19
C GLU A 21 41.33 36.96 26.80
N GLN A 22 41.76 36.19 25.78
CA GLN A 22 42.77 36.70 24.84
C GLN A 22 42.52 36.09 23.47
N GLY A 23 42.48 36.93 22.47
CA GLY A 23 42.04 36.68 21.10
C GLY A 23 42.93 35.75 20.30
N MET A 24 42.25 35.00 19.44
CA MET A 24 42.82 34.50 18.20
C MET A 24 41.75 34.59 17.10
N THR A 25 42.01 35.47 16.17
CA THR A 25 41.26 35.63 14.93
C THR A 25 41.42 34.39 14.07
N SER A 26 40.39 33.54 14.02
CA SER A 26 40.28 32.47 13.05
C SER A 26 39.37 32.93 11.90
N LYS A 27 39.91 32.99 10.71
CA LYS A 27 39.21 33.27 9.45
C LYS A 27 38.11 32.20 9.25
N LYS A 28 36.85 32.62 9.39
CA LYS A 28 35.70 31.80 8.95
C LYS A 28 35.68 31.76 7.42
N THR A 29 35.94 30.59 6.87
CA THR A 29 35.57 30.24 5.51
C THR A 29 34.04 30.11 5.45
N PRO A 30 33.32 30.75 4.53
CA PRO A 30 31.88 30.55 4.42
C PRO A 30 31.60 29.16 3.82
N SER A 31 31.06 28.27 4.64
CA SER A 31 30.42 27.06 4.18
C SER A 31 29.16 27.46 3.40
N LYS A 32 29.21 27.36 2.07
CA LYS A 32 28.02 27.37 1.23
C LYS A 32 27.29 26.06 1.44
N SER A 33 26.35 26.04 2.37
CA SER A 33 25.26 25.06 2.32
C SER A 33 24.26 25.60 1.28
N ASP A 34 24.41 25.18 0.04
CA ASP A 34 23.31 25.19 -0.93
C ASP A 34 22.21 24.27 -0.36
N LYS A 35 21.33 24.83 0.42
CA LYS A 35 20.01 24.26 0.64
C LYS A 35 19.28 24.45 -0.68
N THR A 36 19.36 23.48 -1.58
CA THR A 36 18.33 23.31 -2.59
C THR A 36 17.02 23.20 -1.82
N MET A 37 16.19 24.24 -1.91
CA MET A 37 14.82 24.15 -1.41
C MET A 37 14.17 22.99 -2.14
N ASP A 38 13.75 21.97 -1.39
CA ASP A 38 12.90 20.93 -1.95
C ASP A 38 11.74 21.60 -2.68
N PRO A 39 11.41 21.18 -3.91
CA PRO A 39 10.29 21.77 -4.63
C PRO A 39 9.04 21.69 -3.75
N ALA A 40 8.27 22.78 -3.73
CA ALA A 40 7.02 22.82 -2.98
C ALA A 40 6.18 21.57 -3.32
N PRO A 41 5.58 20.89 -2.31
CA PRO A 41 4.82 19.69 -2.56
C PRO A 41 3.74 19.97 -3.60
N THR A 42 3.62 19.07 -4.59
CA THR A 42 2.58 19.18 -5.62
C THR A 42 1.21 19.20 -4.93
N PRO A 43 0.38 20.23 -5.16
CA PRO A 43 -0.91 20.31 -4.48
C PRO A 43 -1.74 19.06 -4.75
N GLU A 44 -2.43 18.56 -3.73
CA GLU A 44 -3.33 17.44 -3.88
C GLU A 44 -4.45 17.77 -4.86
N PRO A 45 -4.81 16.86 -5.78
CA PRO A 45 -5.99 17.04 -6.61
C PRO A 45 -7.24 17.22 -5.73
N ARG A 46 -8.01 18.27 -6.01
CA ARG A 46 -9.24 18.60 -5.28
C ARG A 46 -10.43 18.53 -6.21
N ASN A 47 -11.60 18.21 -5.64
CA ASN A 47 -12.86 18.29 -6.37
C ASN A 47 -13.18 19.75 -6.76
N PRO A 48 -13.81 20.01 -7.92
CA PRO A 48 -14.25 18.97 -8.88
C PRO A 48 -13.10 18.41 -9.70
N LEU A 49 -13.06 17.08 -9.84
CA LEU A 49 -12.15 16.42 -10.78
C LEU A 49 -12.66 16.61 -12.23
N PRO A 50 -11.78 16.53 -13.24
CA PRO A 50 -12.20 16.57 -14.63
C PRO A 50 -13.15 15.43 -14.97
N LYS A 51 -14.23 15.74 -15.72
CA LYS A 51 -15.14 14.74 -16.27
C LYS A 51 -14.39 13.89 -17.28
N GLN A 52 -14.28 12.60 -17.04
CA GLN A 52 -13.55 11.65 -17.90
C GLN A 52 -14.07 10.24 -17.76
N ARG A 53 -13.80 9.40 -18.76
CA ARG A 53 -14.05 7.98 -18.77
C ARG A 53 -12.88 7.26 -19.45
N LEU A 54 -12.41 6.19 -18.86
CA LEU A 54 -11.39 5.31 -19.41
C LEU A 54 -12.05 4.01 -19.92
N ASN A 55 -11.39 3.34 -20.86
CA ASN A 55 -11.76 1.99 -21.23
C ASN A 55 -11.18 1.00 -20.22
N LYS A 56 -11.94 -0.04 -19.81
CA LYS A 56 -11.43 -1.07 -18.90
C LYS A 56 -10.22 -1.79 -19.50
N PRO A 57 -9.20 -2.08 -18.69
CA PRO A 57 -9.08 -1.89 -17.24
C PRO A 57 -8.71 -0.46 -16.80
N GLY A 58 -8.34 0.42 -17.74
CA GLY A 58 -7.95 1.80 -17.51
C GLY A 58 -6.43 1.98 -17.45
N LEU A 59 -5.89 2.88 -18.29
CA LEU A 59 -4.47 3.24 -18.25
C LEU A 59 -4.27 4.45 -17.33
N GLU A 60 -3.37 4.32 -16.37
CA GLU A 60 -3.10 5.42 -15.42
C GLU A 60 -2.51 6.65 -16.10
N ARG A 61 -1.72 6.44 -17.16
CA ARG A 61 -1.17 7.54 -17.96
C ARG A 61 -2.22 8.43 -18.62
N ASP A 62 -3.43 7.88 -18.86
CA ASP A 62 -4.54 8.59 -19.49
C ASP A 62 -5.45 9.30 -18.47
N LEU A 63 -5.17 9.14 -17.16
CA LEU A 63 -5.95 9.73 -16.08
C LEU A 63 -5.52 11.17 -15.81
N GLU A 64 -6.50 12.09 -15.74
CA GLU A 64 -6.29 13.52 -15.51
C GLU A 64 -7.02 13.99 -14.23
N PRO A 65 -6.34 14.60 -13.24
CA PRO A 65 -4.90 14.64 -13.10
C PRO A 65 -4.32 13.24 -12.84
N ARG A 66 -3.07 13.04 -13.19
CA ARG A 66 -2.41 11.76 -12.87
C ARG A 66 -2.39 11.51 -11.35
N PRO A 67 -2.61 10.27 -10.91
CA PRO A 67 -2.50 9.92 -9.50
C PRO A 67 -1.09 10.14 -8.97
N ARG A 68 -1.01 10.48 -7.69
CA ARG A 68 0.26 10.60 -6.97
C ARG A 68 0.60 9.25 -6.35
N PHE A 69 1.81 8.74 -6.62
CA PHE A 69 2.26 7.44 -6.14
C PHE A 69 3.69 7.44 -5.58
N ARG A 70 4.42 8.54 -5.74
CA ARG A 70 5.84 8.61 -5.38
C ARG A 70 6.11 8.93 -3.91
N ALA A 71 5.14 9.48 -3.18
CA ALA A 71 5.24 9.88 -1.78
C ALA A 71 6.58 10.58 -1.45
N PRO A 72 6.85 11.78 -1.98
CA PRO A 72 8.17 12.42 -1.88
C PRO A 72 8.56 12.75 -0.44
N ASP A 73 7.58 12.94 0.46
CA ASP A 73 7.81 13.24 1.88
C ASP A 73 8.04 11.96 2.73
N TYR A 74 7.78 10.77 2.18
CA TYR A 74 8.00 9.52 2.89
C TYR A 74 9.49 9.15 2.87
N ARG A 75 10.09 9.00 4.04
CA ARG A 75 11.49 8.56 4.21
C ARG A 75 11.54 7.09 4.55
N GLY A 76 12.18 6.29 3.70
CA GLY A 76 12.46 4.87 3.97
C GLY A 76 13.43 4.71 5.14
N SER A 77 13.32 3.60 5.84
CA SER A 77 14.21 3.25 6.95
C SER A 77 14.62 1.78 6.95
N GLY A 78 14.48 1.10 5.81
CA GLY A 78 14.91 -0.28 5.62
C GLY A 78 14.02 -1.32 6.30
N LYS A 79 12.72 -1.01 6.50
CA LYS A 79 11.77 -1.91 7.19
C LYS A 79 11.55 -3.23 6.47
N LEU A 80 11.81 -3.27 5.17
CA LEU A 80 11.64 -4.43 4.30
C LEU A 80 12.97 -4.87 3.66
N GLU A 81 14.10 -4.48 4.25
CA GLU A 81 15.42 -4.86 3.75
C GLU A 81 15.56 -6.38 3.58
N GLY A 82 16.00 -6.81 2.39
CA GLY A 82 16.15 -8.23 2.04
C GLY A 82 14.85 -9.01 1.88
N LYS A 83 13.69 -8.35 1.85
CA LYS A 83 12.40 -8.97 1.55
C LYS A 83 12.13 -8.95 0.05
N VAL A 84 11.33 -9.92 -0.40
CA VAL A 84 10.79 -9.98 -1.76
C VAL A 84 9.27 -9.92 -1.67
N ALA A 85 8.67 -9.00 -2.40
CA ALA A 85 7.22 -8.83 -2.47
C ALA A 85 6.68 -9.19 -3.85
N LEU A 86 5.52 -9.87 -3.89
CA LEU A 86 4.73 -10.11 -5.09
C LEU A 86 3.41 -9.36 -4.97
N ILE A 87 3.13 -8.43 -5.91
CA ILE A 87 1.99 -7.52 -5.86
C ILE A 87 1.13 -7.70 -7.10
N THR A 88 -0.12 -8.11 -6.95
CA THR A 88 -1.07 -8.18 -8.07
C THR A 88 -1.73 -6.82 -8.33
N GLY A 89 -1.95 -6.47 -9.61
CA GLY A 89 -2.36 -5.11 -10.01
C GLY A 89 -1.30 -4.09 -9.62
N GLY A 90 -0.01 -4.43 -9.82
CA GLY A 90 1.12 -3.60 -9.45
C GLY A 90 1.52 -2.56 -10.49
N ASP A 91 0.85 -2.55 -11.64
CA ASP A 91 1.09 -1.64 -12.75
C ASP A 91 0.64 -0.21 -12.48
N SER A 92 -0.38 -0.01 -11.65
CA SER A 92 -1.04 1.28 -11.48
C SER A 92 -1.63 1.46 -10.07
N GLY A 93 -2.15 2.64 -9.78
CA GLY A 93 -2.92 2.96 -8.58
C GLY A 93 -2.23 2.57 -7.27
N ILE A 94 -3.00 1.90 -6.40
CA ILE A 94 -2.51 1.47 -5.08
C ILE A 94 -1.33 0.50 -5.23
N GLY A 95 -1.42 -0.47 -6.15
CA GLY A 95 -0.37 -1.47 -6.36
C GLY A 95 0.97 -0.85 -6.76
N ARG A 96 0.97 0.14 -7.66
CA ARG A 96 2.17 0.91 -8.03
C ARG A 96 2.75 1.64 -6.82
N ALA A 97 1.93 2.38 -6.08
CA ALA A 97 2.40 3.13 -4.91
C ALA A 97 2.99 2.21 -3.84
N VAL A 98 2.39 1.03 -3.63
CA VAL A 98 2.91 0.00 -2.72
C VAL A 98 4.25 -0.54 -3.23
N ALA A 99 4.39 -0.83 -4.53
CA ALA A 99 5.63 -1.31 -5.12
C ALA A 99 6.78 -0.31 -4.89
N VAL A 100 6.54 0.98 -5.16
CA VAL A 100 7.54 2.05 -4.96
C VAL A 100 7.94 2.19 -3.48
N LEU A 101 6.97 2.19 -2.54
CA LEU A 101 7.31 2.32 -1.13
C LEU A 101 7.98 1.07 -0.56
N PHE A 102 7.61 -0.12 -1.03
CA PHE A 102 8.30 -1.36 -0.64
C PHE A 102 9.76 -1.34 -1.11
N ALA A 103 10.01 -0.89 -2.33
CA ALA A 103 11.38 -0.68 -2.83
C ALA A 103 12.15 0.34 -1.99
N ARG A 104 11.55 1.48 -1.65
CA ARG A 104 12.15 2.49 -0.76
C ARG A 104 12.45 1.97 0.64
N GLU A 105 11.73 0.96 1.10
CA GLU A 105 12.01 0.25 2.35
C GLU A 105 12.97 -0.94 2.22
N GLY A 106 13.52 -1.18 1.02
CA GLY A 106 14.59 -2.15 0.77
C GLY A 106 14.13 -3.50 0.21
N ALA A 107 12.87 -3.65 -0.21
CA ALA A 107 12.38 -4.89 -0.82
C ALA A 107 12.61 -4.91 -2.34
N ASP A 108 12.90 -6.09 -2.89
CA ASP A 108 12.74 -6.37 -4.31
C ASP A 108 11.28 -6.72 -4.61
N VAL A 109 10.81 -6.38 -5.81
CA VAL A 109 9.37 -6.42 -6.11
C VAL A 109 9.10 -7.17 -7.40
N ALA A 110 8.19 -8.15 -7.36
CA ALA A 110 7.50 -8.66 -8.53
C ALA A 110 6.11 -8.00 -8.63
N ILE A 111 5.73 -7.55 -9.81
CA ILE A 111 4.38 -7.05 -10.08
C ILE A 111 3.68 -7.95 -11.09
N VAL A 112 2.41 -8.27 -10.83
CA VAL A 112 1.50 -8.93 -11.77
C VAL A 112 0.53 -7.88 -12.29
N TYR A 113 0.28 -7.87 -13.60
CA TYR A 113 -0.66 -6.99 -14.28
C TYR A 113 -1.32 -7.69 -15.47
N LEU A 114 -2.48 -7.22 -15.94
CA LEU A 114 -3.20 -7.93 -16.97
C LEU A 114 -2.60 -7.68 -18.37
N ASN A 115 -2.66 -6.45 -18.88
CA ASN A 115 -2.20 -6.09 -20.22
C ASN A 115 -1.78 -4.61 -20.36
N GLU A 116 -1.65 -3.88 -19.24
CA GLU A 116 -1.25 -2.47 -19.18
C GLU A 116 0.28 -2.33 -19.20
N HIS A 117 0.90 -2.78 -20.31
CA HIS A 117 2.37 -2.90 -20.42
C HIS A 117 3.14 -1.60 -20.17
N GLU A 118 2.62 -0.46 -20.62
CA GLU A 118 3.29 0.83 -20.44
C GLU A 118 3.22 1.31 -18.98
N ASP A 119 2.08 1.11 -18.32
CA ASP A 119 1.94 1.44 -16.90
C ASP A 119 2.83 0.52 -16.04
N ALA A 120 2.90 -0.77 -16.36
CA ALA A 120 3.79 -1.72 -15.70
C ALA A 120 5.27 -1.37 -15.90
N LYS A 121 5.66 -0.90 -17.09
CA LYS A 121 7.01 -0.41 -17.38
C LYS A 121 7.37 0.82 -16.54
N GLU A 122 6.43 1.75 -16.37
CA GLU A 122 6.63 2.92 -15.50
C GLU A 122 6.79 2.51 -14.03
N THR A 123 5.97 1.56 -13.55
CA THR A 123 6.12 1.02 -12.19
C THR A 123 7.49 0.37 -12.02
N LYS A 124 7.91 -0.46 -12.98
CA LYS A 124 9.24 -1.09 -12.95
C LYS A 124 10.35 -0.04 -12.86
N ALA A 125 10.33 0.96 -13.74
CA ALA A 125 11.33 2.05 -13.71
C ALA A 125 11.32 2.79 -12.36
N SER A 126 10.14 3.05 -11.78
CA SER A 126 10.02 3.74 -10.50
C SER A 126 10.56 2.92 -9.31
N VAL A 127 10.42 1.59 -9.34
CA VAL A 127 11.03 0.69 -8.35
C VAL A 127 12.56 0.66 -8.51
N GLU A 128 13.05 0.63 -9.77
CA GLU A 128 14.48 0.65 -10.06
C GLU A 128 15.15 1.99 -9.69
N GLU A 129 14.43 3.12 -9.79
CA GLU A 129 14.86 4.43 -9.28
C GLU A 129 15.09 4.44 -7.75
N GLU A 130 14.37 3.60 -7.00
CA GLU A 130 14.58 3.39 -5.55
C GLU A 130 15.77 2.45 -5.25
N GLY A 131 16.47 1.95 -6.28
CA GLY A 131 17.64 1.10 -6.15
C GLY A 131 17.34 -0.38 -5.90
N ARG A 132 16.12 -0.84 -6.21
CA ARG A 132 15.70 -2.25 -6.06
C ARG A 132 15.33 -2.87 -7.40
N GLU A 133 15.34 -4.20 -7.46
CA GLU A 133 14.97 -4.93 -8.69
C GLU A 133 13.45 -5.06 -8.80
N CYS A 134 12.93 -4.97 -10.05
CA CYS A 134 11.52 -5.18 -10.35
C CYS A 134 11.32 -6.20 -11.47
N LEU A 135 10.55 -7.25 -11.17
CA LEU A 135 10.10 -8.25 -12.13
C LEU A 135 8.65 -7.96 -12.53
N ALA A 136 8.38 -7.72 -13.81
CA ALA A 136 7.04 -7.44 -14.33
C ALA A 136 6.46 -8.66 -15.06
N LEU A 137 5.32 -9.17 -14.60
CA LEU A 137 4.70 -10.42 -15.01
C LEU A 137 3.29 -10.17 -15.59
N PRO A 138 3.14 -10.11 -16.93
CA PRO A 138 1.83 -9.98 -17.56
C PRO A 138 1.03 -11.29 -17.45
N GLY A 139 -0.25 -11.19 -17.04
CA GLY A 139 -1.17 -12.33 -17.04
C GLY A 139 -2.38 -12.11 -16.15
N ASP A 140 -3.30 -13.06 -16.22
CA ASP A 140 -4.62 -12.97 -15.62
C ASP A 140 -4.69 -13.75 -14.30
N VAL A 141 -4.96 -13.07 -13.19
CA VAL A 141 -5.11 -13.69 -11.86
C VAL A 141 -6.32 -14.64 -11.77
N ARG A 142 -7.26 -14.58 -12.73
CA ARG A 142 -8.36 -15.53 -12.85
C ARG A 142 -7.90 -16.91 -13.30
N ASP A 143 -6.72 -16.99 -13.92
CA ASP A 143 -6.10 -18.24 -14.35
C ASP A 143 -5.23 -18.81 -13.21
N ARG A 144 -5.60 -20.00 -12.76
CA ARG A 144 -4.88 -20.75 -11.72
C ARG A 144 -3.43 -21.04 -12.11
N ASP A 145 -3.21 -21.46 -13.34
CA ASP A 145 -1.90 -21.91 -13.78
C ASP A 145 -0.96 -20.71 -13.93
N PHE A 146 -1.50 -19.57 -14.39
CA PHE A 146 -0.77 -18.32 -14.34
C PHE A 146 -0.38 -17.89 -12.92
N CYS A 147 -1.29 -17.98 -11.94
CA CYS A 147 -0.97 -17.67 -10.53
C CYS A 147 0.20 -18.51 -10.00
N GLN A 148 0.25 -19.80 -10.34
CA GLN A 148 1.35 -20.68 -9.99
C GLN A 148 2.65 -20.28 -10.69
N GLN A 149 2.59 -19.95 -11.99
CA GLN A 149 3.74 -19.50 -12.76
C GLN A 149 4.29 -18.16 -12.25
N ALA A 150 3.44 -17.22 -11.87
CA ALA A 150 3.87 -15.92 -11.34
C ALA A 150 4.68 -16.09 -10.03
N VAL A 151 4.23 -16.96 -9.13
CA VAL A 151 4.98 -17.29 -7.92
C VAL A 151 6.29 -18.03 -8.26
N ALA A 152 6.27 -19.01 -9.17
CA ALA A 152 7.46 -19.72 -9.58
C ALA A 152 8.51 -18.78 -10.19
N GLN A 153 8.11 -17.91 -11.13
CA GLN A 153 9.01 -16.93 -11.74
C GLN A 153 9.58 -15.92 -10.72
N THR A 154 8.78 -15.54 -9.71
CA THR A 154 9.27 -14.69 -8.61
C THR A 154 10.36 -15.38 -7.81
N LEU A 155 10.16 -16.67 -7.48
CA LEU A 155 11.15 -17.48 -6.77
C LEU A 155 12.41 -17.75 -7.60
N ASP A 156 12.24 -18.06 -8.87
CA ASP A 156 13.36 -18.30 -9.79
C ASP A 156 14.23 -17.04 -9.97
N HIS A 157 13.60 -15.87 -9.98
CA HIS A 157 14.30 -14.59 -10.17
C HIS A 157 14.98 -14.08 -8.89
N PHE A 158 14.27 -14.09 -7.75
CA PHE A 158 14.74 -13.49 -6.49
C PHE A 158 15.20 -14.51 -5.45
N GLY A 159 14.95 -15.81 -5.65
CA GLY A 159 15.32 -16.87 -4.71
C GLY A 159 14.40 -17.00 -3.49
N SER A 160 13.45 -16.09 -3.28
CA SER A 160 12.54 -16.10 -2.13
C SER A 160 11.24 -15.32 -2.39
N LEU A 161 10.25 -15.51 -1.50
CA LEU A 161 9.04 -14.71 -1.43
C LEU A 161 8.74 -14.47 0.05
N SER A 162 8.56 -13.21 0.45
CA SER A 162 8.32 -12.82 1.84
C SER A 162 6.97 -12.14 2.05
N VAL A 163 6.47 -11.42 1.04
CA VAL A 163 5.23 -10.65 1.11
C VAL A 163 4.39 -10.90 -0.13
N LEU A 164 3.17 -11.38 0.05
CA LEU A 164 2.16 -11.37 -1.02
C LEU A 164 1.18 -10.22 -0.78
N VAL A 165 1.01 -9.34 -1.78
CA VAL A 165 -0.04 -8.32 -1.80
C VAL A 165 -1.05 -8.68 -2.87
N ASN A 166 -2.22 -9.14 -2.46
CA ASN A 166 -3.36 -9.31 -3.34
C ASN A 166 -4.07 -7.96 -3.48
N ASN A 167 -3.93 -7.33 -4.66
CA ASN A 167 -4.50 -6.00 -4.89
C ASN A 167 -5.28 -5.89 -6.22
N ALA A 168 -4.99 -6.72 -7.21
CA ALA A 168 -5.76 -6.74 -8.46
C ALA A 168 -7.27 -6.82 -8.19
N ALA A 169 -8.05 -6.01 -8.88
CA ALA A 169 -9.50 -5.95 -8.68
C ALA A 169 -10.24 -5.63 -9.99
N TYR A 170 -11.47 -6.08 -10.04
CA TYR A 170 -12.47 -5.71 -11.02
C TYR A 170 -13.71 -5.20 -10.30
N GLN A 171 -14.33 -4.15 -10.83
CA GLN A 171 -15.62 -3.65 -10.37
C GLN A 171 -16.49 -3.23 -11.57
N GLN A 172 -17.79 -3.23 -11.35
CA GLN A 172 -18.75 -2.68 -12.29
C GLN A 172 -19.93 -2.09 -11.52
N HIS A 173 -20.24 -0.83 -11.81
CA HIS A 173 -21.43 -0.18 -11.30
C HIS A 173 -22.68 -0.77 -11.95
N ALA A 174 -23.70 -1.01 -11.14
CA ALA A 174 -25.04 -1.38 -11.57
C ALA A 174 -26.06 -0.58 -10.74
N ASP A 175 -27.11 -0.10 -11.38
CA ASP A 175 -28.15 0.67 -10.69
C ASP A 175 -29.12 -0.24 -9.92
N SER A 176 -29.27 -1.51 -10.35
CA SER A 176 -30.09 -2.53 -9.70
C SER A 176 -29.43 -3.91 -9.75
N LEU A 177 -29.94 -4.86 -8.98
CA LEU A 177 -29.46 -6.24 -8.98
C LEU A 177 -29.70 -6.91 -10.35
N GLU A 178 -30.80 -6.58 -10.99
CA GLU A 178 -31.21 -7.12 -12.30
C GLU A 178 -30.29 -6.67 -13.44
N ASP A 179 -29.54 -5.57 -13.26
CA ASP A 179 -28.60 -5.06 -14.27
C ASP A 179 -27.26 -5.79 -14.24
N ILE A 180 -27.00 -6.62 -13.23
CA ILE A 180 -25.78 -7.40 -13.13
C ILE A 180 -25.94 -8.68 -13.95
N SER A 181 -25.23 -8.76 -15.10
CA SER A 181 -25.21 -9.98 -15.89
C SER A 181 -24.41 -11.10 -15.21
N ASP A 182 -24.75 -12.36 -15.52
CA ASP A 182 -23.99 -13.53 -15.03
C ASP A 182 -22.50 -13.45 -15.40
N GLU A 183 -22.17 -12.91 -16.59
CA GLU A 183 -20.80 -12.74 -17.05
C GLU A 183 -20.04 -11.69 -16.22
N SER A 184 -20.68 -10.55 -15.93
CA SER A 184 -20.11 -9.51 -15.07
C SER A 184 -19.89 -10.04 -13.65
N PHE A 185 -20.88 -10.72 -13.10
CA PHE A 185 -20.81 -11.35 -11.79
C PHE A 185 -19.68 -12.38 -11.70
N ASP A 186 -19.58 -13.31 -12.69
CA ASP A 186 -18.49 -14.31 -12.73
C ASP A 186 -17.12 -13.62 -12.83
N THR A 187 -17.00 -12.56 -13.64
CA THR A 187 -15.75 -11.78 -13.77
C THR A 187 -15.34 -11.15 -12.44
N THR A 188 -16.29 -10.53 -11.73
CA THR A 188 -16.05 -9.92 -10.41
C THR A 188 -15.58 -10.96 -9.40
N LEU A 189 -16.29 -12.10 -9.31
CA LEU A 189 -15.93 -13.20 -8.40
C LEU A 189 -14.56 -13.80 -8.74
N ARG A 190 -14.30 -14.08 -10.01
CA ARG A 190 -13.04 -14.70 -10.44
C ARG A 190 -11.85 -13.78 -10.18
N THR A 191 -11.98 -12.51 -10.48
CA THR A 191 -10.87 -11.57 -10.24
C THR A 191 -10.65 -11.35 -8.74
N ASN A 192 -11.71 -10.99 -8.01
CA ASN A 192 -11.57 -10.50 -6.64
C ASN A 192 -11.48 -11.60 -5.58
N LEU A 193 -12.09 -12.77 -5.81
CA LEU A 193 -12.06 -13.88 -4.85
C LEU A 193 -11.17 -15.03 -5.31
N TYR A 194 -11.40 -15.56 -6.51
CA TYR A 194 -10.59 -16.68 -7.00
C TYR A 194 -9.14 -16.26 -7.18
N GLY A 195 -8.85 -15.09 -7.75
CA GLY A 195 -7.50 -14.56 -7.89
C GLY A 195 -6.76 -14.49 -6.56
N TYR A 196 -7.36 -13.91 -5.53
CA TYR A 196 -6.78 -13.81 -4.19
C TYR A 196 -6.53 -15.19 -3.57
N PHE A 197 -7.50 -16.09 -3.69
CA PHE A 197 -7.35 -17.47 -3.22
C PHE A 197 -6.25 -18.22 -3.95
N GLN A 198 -6.19 -18.14 -5.29
CA GLN A 198 -5.20 -18.85 -6.10
C GLN A 198 -3.78 -18.34 -5.83
N MET A 199 -3.60 -17.00 -5.76
CA MET A 199 -2.32 -16.40 -5.43
C MET A 199 -1.85 -16.78 -4.02
N ALA A 200 -2.74 -16.70 -3.03
CA ALA A 200 -2.41 -17.10 -1.66
C ALA A 200 -2.03 -18.60 -1.59
N ARG A 201 -2.79 -19.46 -2.28
CA ARG A 201 -2.52 -20.90 -2.32
C ARG A 201 -1.19 -21.23 -3.01
N ALA A 202 -0.84 -20.52 -4.08
CA ALA A 202 0.43 -20.69 -4.78
C ALA A 202 1.61 -20.18 -3.93
N ALA A 203 1.47 -19.04 -3.26
CA ALA A 203 2.53 -18.45 -2.44
C ALA A 203 2.80 -19.22 -1.13
N LEU A 204 1.73 -19.76 -0.51
CA LEU A 204 1.77 -20.32 0.84
C LEU A 204 2.84 -21.40 1.11
N PRO A 205 3.18 -22.34 0.17
CA PRO A 205 4.26 -23.31 0.39
C PRO A 205 5.65 -22.67 0.56
N HIS A 206 5.83 -21.44 0.11
CA HIS A 206 7.11 -20.74 0.06
C HIS A 206 7.25 -19.67 1.16
N LEU A 207 6.15 -19.32 1.83
CA LEU A 207 6.16 -18.39 2.95
C LEU A 207 6.62 -19.07 4.25
N LYS A 208 7.41 -18.33 5.03
CA LYS A 208 8.03 -18.77 6.29
C LYS A 208 7.50 -17.92 7.47
N SER A 209 7.87 -18.33 8.67
CA SER A 209 7.60 -17.51 9.87
C SER A 209 8.21 -16.12 9.72
N GLY A 210 7.40 -15.08 10.02
CA GLY A 210 7.75 -13.67 9.84
C GLY A 210 7.30 -13.07 8.48
N ASP A 211 6.92 -13.90 7.50
CA ASP A 211 6.36 -13.43 6.23
C ASP A 211 4.87 -13.09 6.36
N CYS A 212 4.29 -12.49 5.31
CA CYS A 212 2.88 -12.09 5.41
C CYS A 212 2.15 -12.07 4.06
N ILE A 213 0.82 -12.09 4.16
CA ILE A 213 -0.12 -11.83 3.08
C ILE A 213 -0.92 -10.57 3.44
N ILE A 214 -1.05 -9.64 2.49
CA ILE A 214 -1.86 -8.43 2.65
C ILE A 214 -2.88 -8.40 1.53
N ASN A 215 -4.15 -8.35 1.91
CA ASN A 215 -5.26 -8.28 0.96
C ASN A 215 -5.80 -6.86 0.85
N THR A 216 -6.09 -6.39 -0.36
CA THR A 216 -6.79 -5.12 -0.58
C THR A 216 -8.29 -5.37 -0.51
N GLY A 217 -8.87 -5.04 0.63
CA GLY A 217 -10.30 -5.01 0.85
C GLY A 217 -10.97 -3.78 0.25
N SER A 218 -11.98 -3.25 0.94
CA SER A 218 -12.65 -1.96 0.62
C SER A 218 -13.55 -1.56 1.78
N GLU A 219 -13.82 -0.26 1.92
CA GLU A 219 -14.91 0.22 2.77
C GLU A 219 -16.26 -0.39 2.38
N THR A 220 -16.48 -0.66 1.07
CA THR A 220 -17.71 -1.29 0.60
C THR A 220 -17.87 -2.72 1.11
N GLY A 221 -16.78 -3.40 1.46
CA GLY A 221 -16.84 -4.70 2.14
C GLY A 221 -17.19 -4.61 3.64
N LEU A 222 -17.11 -3.40 4.23
CA LEU A 222 -17.52 -3.14 5.63
C LEU A 222 -18.96 -2.64 5.71
N PHE A 223 -19.38 -1.78 4.77
CA PHE A 223 -20.64 -1.04 4.86
C PHE A 223 -21.61 -1.30 3.70
N GLY A 224 -21.16 -2.00 2.67
CA GLY A 224 -21.90 -2.15 1.41
C GLY A 224 -21.84 -0.89 0.54
N ASN A 225 -22.36 -1.00 -0.69
CA ASN A 225 -22.57 0.12 -1.60
C ASN A 225 -23.68 -0.24 -2.57
N ALA A 226 -24.70 0.63 -2.66
CA ALA A 226 -25.91 0.36 -3.44
C ALA A 226 -25.67 0.19 -4.97
N ASN A 227 -24.59 0.75 -5.50
CA ASN A 227 -24.26 0.66 -6.92
C ASN A 227 -23.07 -0.29 -7.23
N LEU A 228 -22.53 -0.99 -6.21
CA LEU A 228 -21.42 -1.92 -6.31
C LEU A 228 -21.74 -3.22 -5.56
N LEU A 229 -22.87 -3.88 -5.89
CA LEU A 229 -23.44 -4.99 -5.13
C LEU A 229 -22.51 -6.21 -5.09
N ASP A 230 -22.11 -6.71 -6.25
CA ASP A 230 -21.23 -7.86 -6.42
C ASP A 230 -19.79 -7.55 -5.94
N TYR A 231 -19.29 -6.35 -6.25
CA TYR A 231 -18.01 -5.88 -5.75
C TYR A 231 -17.96 -5.84 -4.22
N SER A 232 -18.98 -5.24 -3.58
CA SER A 232 -19.10 -5.18 -2.11
C SER A 232 -19.13 -6.57 -1.49
N MET A 233 -19.88 -7.51 -2.11
CA MET A 233 -19.92 -8.90 -1.69
C MET A 233 -18.52 -9.54 -1.76
N THR A 234 -17.76 -9.32 -2.84
CA THR A 234 -16.40 -9.85 -2.94
C THR A 234 -15.46 -9.24 -1.92
N LYS A 235 -15.57 -7.94 -1.65
CA LYS A 235 -14.72 -7.25 -0.67
C LYS A 235 -15.03 -7.67 0.77
N GLY A 236 -16.30 -7.94 1.09
CA GLY A 236 -16.70 -8.59 2.35
C GLY A 236 -16.15 -10.01 2.47
N GLY A 237 -16.18 -10.78 1.37
CA GLY A 237 -15.57 -12.11 1.27
C GLY A 237 -14.05 -12.09 1.51
N ILE A 238 -13.33 -11.09 0.98
CA ILE A 238 -11.89 -10.88 1.24
C ILE A 238 -11.64 -10.62 2.73
N HIS A 239 -12.47 -9.82 3.40
CA HIS A 239 -12.33 -9.58 4.85
C HIS A 239 -12.48 -10.88 5.65
N ALA A 240 -13.52 -11.66 5.37
CA ALA A 240 -13.73 -12.97 6.01
C ALA A 240 -12.57 -13.95 5.69
N PHE A 241 -12.10 -14.01 4.44
CA PHE A 241 -10.96 -14.82 4.03
C PHE A 241 -9.69 -14.42 4.79
N THR A 242 -9.43 -13.12 4.92
CA THR A 242 -8.29 -12.59 5.67
C THR A 242 -8.27 -13.08 7.11
N GLN A 243 -9.39 -12.96 7.81
CA GLN A 243 -9.52 -13.39 9.22
C GLN A 243 -9.36 -14.90 9.37
N SER A 244 -10.02 -15.67 8.49
CA SER A 244 -9.94 -17.14 8.51
C SER A 244 -8.54 -17.65 8.21
N LEU A 245 -7.87 -17.06 7.20
CA LEU A 245 -6.52 -17.45 6.82
C LEU A 245 -5.50 -17.03 7.89
N ALA A 246 -5.68 -15.87 8.54
CA ALA A 246 -4.86 -15.43 9.66
C ALA A 246 -4.90 -16.43 10.83
N ALA A 247 -6.09 -16.87 11.22
CA ALA A 247 -6.26 -17.86 12.27
C ALA A 247 -5.63 -19.21 11.88
N ASN A 248 -5.80 -19.64 10.63
CA ASN A 248 -5.24 -20.88 10.10
C ASN A 248 -3.70 -20.88 10.09
N LEU A 249 -3.07 -19.75 9.76
CA LEU A 249 -1.63 -19.63 9.59
C LEU A 249 -0.88 -19.16 10.83
N ALA A 250 -1.58 -18.80 11.91
CA ALA A 250 -0.97 -18.30 13.15
C ALA A 250 0.09 -19.25 13.70
N GLY A 251 -0.18 -20.57 13.71
CA GLY A 251 0.76 -21.59 14.16
C GLY A 251 2.02 -21.72 13.29
N ARG A 252 2.00 -21.18 12.05
CA ARG A 252 3.16 -21.11 11.15
C ARG A 252 3.93 -19.80 11.29
N GLY A 253 3.44 -18.85 12.10
CA GLY A 253 4.03 -17.52 12.23
C GLY A 253 3.89 -16.63 10.99
N ILE A 254 2.94 -16.93 10.10
CA ILE A 254 2.63 -16.15 8.90
C ILE A 254 1.45 -15.24 9.22
N ARG A 255 1.60 -13.91 9.01
CA ARG A 255 0.57 -12.94 9.28
C ARG A 255 -0.29 -12.70 8.03
N VAL A 256 -1.58 -12.51 8.23
CA VAL A 256 -2.52 -12.18 7.15
C VAL A 256 -3.38 -11.00 7.60
N ASN A 257 -3.36 -9.92 6.84
CA ASN A 257 -4.13 -8.71 7.14
C ASN A 257 -4.76 -8.15 5.86
N ALA A 258 -5.69 -7.22 6.00
CA ALA A 258 -6.21 -6.47 4.89
C ALA A 258 -6.11 -4.96 5.14
N VAL A 259 -5.92 -4.20 4.07
CA VAL A 259 -6.21 -2.77 4.03
C VAL A 259 -7.61 -2.62 3.41
N ALA A 260 -8.47 -1.80 4.00
CA ALA A 260 -9.78 -1.46 3.47
C ALA A 260 -9.80 0.02 3.02
N PRO A 261 -9.47 0.30 1.74
CA PRO A 261 -9.51 1.65 1.19
C PRO A 261 -10.93 2.22 1.13
N GLY A 262 -11.02 3.54 1.32
CA GLY A 262 -12.15 4.34 0.85
C GLY A 262 -12.00 4.72 -0.62
N PRO A 263 -12.55 5.87 -1.06
CA PRO A 263 -12.38 6.35 -2.43
C PRO A 263 -10.93 6.75 -2.68
N VAL A 264 -10.27 6.08 -3.63
CA VAL A 264 -8.87 6.36 -4.03
C VAL A 264 -8.84 6.71 -5.50
N TRP A 265 -8.12 7.77 -5.86
CA TRP A 265 -7.97 8.22 -7.24
C TRP A 265 -7.06 7.27 -8.01
N THR A 266 -7.66 6.34 -8.75
CA THR A 266 -6.99 5.29 -9.55
C THR A 266 -7.74 5.08 -10.86
N PRO A 267 -7.13 4.45 -11.88
CA PRO A 267 -7.80 4.16 -13.16
C PRO A 267 -9.09 3.35 -13.02
N LEU A 268 -9.19 2.51 -11.99
CA LEU A 268 -10.35 1.63 -11.76
C LEU A 268 -11.68 2.40 -11.74
N ASN A 269 -11.71 3.58 -11.15
CA ASN A 269 -12.93 4.35 -10.95
C ASN A 269 -13.44 5.00 -12.24
N PRO A 270 -12.64 5.79 -13.01
CA PRO A 270 -13.08 6.31 -14.31
C PRO A 270 -13.26 5.25 -15.40
N ALA A 271 -12.65 4.08 -15.27
CA ALA A 271 -12.86 2.97 -16.19
C ALA A 271 -14.22 2.28 -15.99
N ASP A 272 -14.85 2.48 -14.84
CA ASP A 272 -16.12 1.84 -14.49
C ASP A 272 -17.26 2.83 -14.33
N GLY A 273 -17.08 3.90 -13.53
CA GLY A 273 -18.11 4.87 -13.20
C GLY A 273 -18.55 5.76 -14.37
N PRO A 274 -19.80 6.28 -14.33
CA PRO A 274 -20.24 7.28 -15.30
C PRO A 274 -19.38 8.54 -15.20
N ALA A 275 -18.98 9.09 -16.35
CA ALA A 275 -18.11 10.27 -16.43
C ALA A 275 -18.68 11.48 -15.67
N GLU A 276 -20.00 11.58 -15.57
CA GLU A 276 -20.75 12.63 -14.88
C GLU A 276 -20.54 12.62 -13.36
N LYS A 277 -20.23 11.46 -12.76
CA LYS A 277 -20.00 11.30 -11.31
C LYS A 277 -18.54 11.54 -10.91
N ILE A 278 -17.59 11.53 -11.87
CA ILE A 278 -16.16 11.70 -11.60
C ILE A 278 -15.84 13.06 -10.95
N PRO A 279 -16.45 14.21 -11.32
CA PRO A 279 -16.16 15.48 -10.67
C PRO A 279 -16.37 15.50 -9.14
N ASP A 280 -17.30 14.70 -8.64
CA ASP A 280 -17.62 14.60 -7.21
C ASP A 280 -17.04 13.33 -6.53
N PHE A 281 -16.21 12.56 -7.25
CA PHE A 281 -15.63 11.32 -6.70
C PHE A 281 -14.84 11.59 -5.42
N GLY A 282 -15.13 10.83 -4.37
CA GLY A 282 -14.50 10.95 -3.05
C GLY A 282 -14.95 12.14 -2.19
N LYS A 283 -15.85 13.00 -2.69
CA LYS A 283 -16.36 14.16 -1.94
C LYS A 283 -17.17 13.75 -0.70
N SER A 284 -17.74 12.55 -0.68
CA SER A 284 -18.48 12.01 0.47
C SER A 284 -17.58 11.53 1.62
N SER A 285 -16.26 11.37 1.42
CA SER A 285 -15.36 11.08 2.54
C SER A 285 -15.35 12.25 3.54
N ALA A 286 -15.07 11.98 4.81
CA ALA A 286 -15.01 13.05 5.83
C ALA A 286 -13.91 14.09 5.53
N LEU A 287 -12.86 13.72 4.78
CA LEU A 287 -11.84 14.65 4.29
C LEU A 287 -12.26 15.43 3.03
N GLY A 288 -13.44 15.12 2.44
CA GLY A 288 -14.03 15.83 1.31
C GLY A 288 -13.31 15.66 -0.03
N ARG A 289 -12.48 14.62 -0.18
CA ARG A 289 -11.70 14.32 -1.38
C ARG A 289 -11.39 12.83 -1.50
N PRO A 290 -11.03 12.30 -2.68
CA PRO A 290 -10.42 10.99 -2.77
C PRO A 290 -9.00 11.01 -2.19
N ALA A 291 -8.55 9.86 -1.69
CA ALA A 291 -7.15 9.65 -1.37
C ALA A 291 -6.31 9.51 -2.66
N GLN A 292 -5.03 9.79 -2.55
CA GLN A 292 -4.03 9.43 -3.55
C GLN A 292 -3.44 8.04 -3.23
N PRO A 293 -3.02 7.25 -4.23
CA PRO A 293 -2.38 5.96 -4.01
C PRO A 293 -1.25 5.98 -2.97
N GLU A 294 -0.43 7.02 -2.98
CA GLU A 294 0.68 7.20 -2.03
C GLU A 294 0.24 7.37 -0.57
N GLU A 295 -1.02 7.77 -0.31
CA GLU A 295 -1.56 7.87 1.04
C GLU A 295 -2.00 6.51 1.60
N LEU A 296 -2.18 5.50 0.74
CA LEU A 296 -2.52 4.13 1.13
C LEU A 296 -1.27 3.28 1.38
N ALA A 297 -0.23 3.48 0.57
CA ALA A 297 0.97 2.65 0.56
C ALA A 297 1.67 2.52 1.93
N PRO A 298 1.76 3.55 2.81
CA PRO A 298 2.33 3.41 4.15
C PRO A 298 1.62 2.38 5.04
N ALA A 299 0.30 2.18 4.86
CA ALA A 299 -0.44 1.14 5.58
C ALA A 299 0.04 -0.27 5.19
N TYR A 300 0.36 -0.49 3.92
CA TYR A 300 0.92 -1.76 3.45
C TYR A 300 2.35 -1.95 3.98
N VAL A 301 3.19 -0.92 3.98
CA VAL A 301 4.52 -0.97 4.62
C VAL A 301 4.40 -1.36 6.08
N PHE A 302 3.51 -0.73 6.84
CA PHE A 302 3.25 -1.07 8.24
C PHE A 302 2.90 -2.55 8.41
N LEU A 303 1.93 -3.05 7.64
CA LEU A 303 1.48 -4.44 7.75
C LEU A 303 2.53 -5.44 7.24
N ALA A 304 3.33 -5.10 6.24
CA ALA A 304 4.40 -5.94 5.72
C ALA A 304 5.57 -6.06 6.71
N SER A 305 5.85 -5.00 7.44
CA SER A 305 7.04 -4.88 8.29
C SER A 305 6.96 -5.72 9.58
N PRO A 306 7.87 -6.68 9.78
CA PRO A 306 7.89 -7.46 11.04
C PRO A 306 8.15 -6.60 12.26
N CYS A 307 8.96 -5.55 12.15
CA CYS A 307 9.28 -4.68 13.28
C CYS A 307 8.12 -3.78 13.70
N CYS A 308 7.15 -3.53 12.79
CA CYS A 308 6.00 -2.68 13.07
C CYS A 308 4.74 -3.48 13.44
N ALA A 309 4.55 -4.65 12.83
CA ALA A 309 3.28 -5.37 12.86
C ALA A 309 3.42 -6.86 13.25
N SER A 310 4.45 -7.23 14.02
CA SER A 310 4.68 -8.64 14.43
C SER A 310 3.51 -9.24 15.22
N TYR A 311 2.71 -8.42 15.89
CA TYR A 311 1.54 -8.84 16.68
C TYR A 311 0.21 -8.46 16.01
N VAL A 312 0.22 -8.11 14.71
CA VAL A 312 -0.96 -7.73 13.93
C VAL A 312 -1.24 -8.81 12.90
N THR A 313 -2.29 -9.60 13.10
CA THR A 313 -2.80 -10.60 12.16
C THR A 313 -4.32 -10.69 12.26
N GLY A 314 -5.00 -10.90 11.14
CA GLY A 314 -6.47 -10.90 11.05
C GLY A 314 -7.10 -9.50 11.07
N ALA A 315 -6.30 -8.44 11.05
CA ALA A 315 -6.80 -7.08 11.06
C ALA A 315 -7.32 -6.66 9.67
N ILE A 316 -8.43 -5.91 9.68
CA ILE A 316 -8.91 -5.15 8.53
C ILE A 316 -8.64 -3.68 8.86
N LEU A 317 -7.63 -3.10 8.24
CA LEU A 317 -7.18 -1.73 8.51
C LEU A 317 -7.90 -0.73 7.59
N PRO A 318 -8.86 0.07 8.09
CA PRO A 318 -9.53 1.07 7.28
C PRO A 318 -8.60 2.25 6.97
N VAL A 319 -8.54 2.65 5.69
CA VAL A 319 -7.87 3.87 5.21
C VAL A 319 -8.85 4.59 4.29
N MET A 320 -9.82 5.30 4.88
CA MET A 320 -11.06 5.72 4.21
C MET A 320 -11.28 7.24 4.19
N GLY A 321 -10.36 8.01 4.78
CA GLY A 321 -10.55 9.46 4.87
C GLY A 321 -11.56 9.88 5.95
N GLY A 322 -11.75 9.05 6.97
CA GLY A 322 -12.61 9.28 8.13
C GLY A 322 -13.72 8.23 8.29
N PRO A 323 -14.55 8.35 9.35
CA PRO A 323 -15.71 7.49 9.50
C PRO A 323 -16.70 7.74 8.36
N THR A 324 -17.34 6.69 7.88
CA THR A 324 -18.46 6.80 6.95
C THR A 324 -19.67 7.40 7.69
N PRO A 325 -20.40 8.35 7.08
CA PRO A 325 -21.58 8.96 7.69
C PRO A 325 -22.66 7.95 7.99
#